data_f65636a025c1928a7127b23d676f6915
#
_entry.id   f65636a025c1928a7127b23d676f6915
#
_cell.length_a   1.000
_cell.length_b   1.000
_cell.length_c   1.000
_cell.angle_alpha   90.00
_cell.angle_beta   90.00
_cell.angle_gamma   90.00
#
_symmetry.space_group_name_H-M   'P 1'
#
loop_
_entity.id
_entity.type
_entity.pdbx_description
1 polymer ?
#
loop_
_entity_poly.entity_id
_entity_poly.type
_entity_poly.pdbx_seq_one_letter_code
_entity_poly.pdbx_strand_id
1 'polypeptide(L)'
;MKIPRALYDAILRHGEECWPQECCGLLAGKDAIDEVIRITNAAEGMKAEQPEEFTRSAEMGYVMNPKEQFAAWRRTEDAGRSILAIYHSHVEVGAYFSAEDRSRALFEGEPQFPGVLYIVADVRKKRGEGATAFARDGAARDFVEVPLEIG
;
A
#
# COMPACT_ATOMS: atom_id res chain seq x y z
N MET A 1 -12.37 -8.56 -1.61
CA MET A 1 -10.97 -8.99 -1.67
C MET A 1 -10.72 -10.03 -0.59
N LYS A 2 -10.07 -11.12 -0.96
CA LYS A 2 -9.72 -12.19 0.00
C LYS A 2 -8.23 -12.18 0.30
N ILE A 3 -7.86 -12.31 1.57
CA ILE A 3 -6.47 -12.39 2.00
C ILE A 3 -6.30 -13.49 3.06
N PRO A 4 -5.29 -14.36 2.95
CA PRO A 4 -4.98 -15.32 4.01
C PRO A 4 -4.66 -14.63 5.33
N ARG A 5 -5.12 -15.21 6.44
CA ARG A 5 -4.91 -14.66 7.79
C ARG A 5 -3.44 -14.39 8.06
N ALA A 6 -2.55 -15.31 7.70
CA ALA A 6 -1.12 -15.14 7.94
C ALA A 6 -0.54 -13.91 7.23
N LEU A 7 -1.04 -13.61 6.02
CA LEU A 7 -0.57 -12.44 5.25
C LEU A 7 -1.15 -11.14 5.78
N TYR A 8 -2.41 -11.17 6.19
CA TYR A 8 -3.03 -10.03 6.88
C TYR A 8 -2.25 -9.67 8.15
N ASP A 9 -1.95 -10.67 8.97
CA ASP A 9 -1.17 -10.48 10.19
C ASP A 9 0.24 -9.95 9.87
N ALA A 10 0.84 -10.40 8.77
CA ALA A 10 2.15 -9.94 8.33
C ALA A 10 2.13 -8.45 7.94
N ILE A 11 1.05 -7.97 7.32
CA ILE A 11 0.88 -6.54 7.02
C ILE A 11 0.80 -5.72 8.31
N LEU A 12 -0.02 -6.15 9.27
CA LEU A 12 -0.14 -5.45 10.55
C LEU A 12 1.20 -5.42 11.30
N ARG A 13 1.90 -6.55 11.30
CA ARG A 13 3.22 -6.65 11.95
C ARG A 13 4.24 -5.70 11.30
N HIS A 14 4.21 -5.60 9.97
CA HIS A 14 5.07 -4.66 9.24
C HIS A 14 4.80 -3.23 9.68
N GLY A 15 3.52 -2.85 9.79
CA GLY A 15 3.13 -1.54 10.29
C GLY A 15 3.61 -1.26 11.71
N GLU A 16 3.51 -2.27 12.59
CA GLU A 16 4.00 -2.16 13.96
C GLU A 16 5.51 -1.99 14.03
N GLU A 17 6.25 -2.72 13.20
CA GLU A 17 7.71 -2.65 13.16
C GLU A 17 8.21 -1.31 12.61
N CYS A 18 7.51 -0.72 11.66
CA CYS A 18 7.87 0.59 11.08
C CYS A 18 7.43 1.78 11.93
N TRP A 19 6.46 1.58 12.83
CA TRP A 19 5.93 2.67 13.65
C TRP A 19 7.07 3.45 14.33
N PRO A 20 7.08 4.78 14.35
CA PRO A 20 6.03 5.73 14.00
C PRO A 20 5.96 6.12 12.52
N GLN A 21 6.67 5.44 11.65
CA GLN A 21 6.61 5.68 10.20
C GLN A 21 5.57 4.77 9.53
N GLU A 22 5.05 5.20 8.40
CA GLU A 22 4.20 4.36 7.57
C GLU A 22 5.03 3.26 6.92
N CYS A 23 4.49 2.04 6.88
CA CYS A 23 5.07 0.97 6.08
C CYS A 23 4.40 0.92 4.71
N CYS A 24 5.03 0.25 3.75
CA CYS A 24 4.43 0.00 2.45
C CYS A 24 4.95 -1.31 1.87
N GLY A 25 4.20 -1.84 0.90
CA GLY A 25 4.57 -3.07 0.24
C GLY A 25 3.59 -3.49 -0.83
N LEU A 26 3.84 -4.66 -1.39
CA LEU A 26 3.07 -5.24 -2.48
C LEU A 26 2.50 -6.58 -2.04
N LEU A 27 1.34 -6.92 -2.58
CA LEU A 27 0.74 -8.25 -2.42
C LEU A 27 0.69 -8.92 -3.77
N ALA A 28 1.27 -10.10 -3.86
CA ALA A 28 1.41 -10.83 -5.10
C ALA A 28 0.71 -12.19 -5.04
N GLY A 29 0.40 -12.72 -6.21
CA GLY A 29 -0.16 -14.04 -6.37
C GLY A 29 -0.47 -14.33 -7.83
N LYS A 30 -0.92 -15.54 -8.12
CA LYS A 30 -1.39 -15.89 -9.46
C LYS A 30 -2.87 -15.54 -9.61
N ASP A 31 -3.73 -16.28 -8.92
CA ASP A 31 -5.18 -16.03 -8.90
C ASP A 31 -5.64 -15.46 -7.58
N ALA A 32 -4.91 -15.72 -6.52
CA ALA A 32 -5.18 -15.23 -5.17
C ALA A 32 -3.88 -14.75 -4.53
N ILE A 33 -4.00 -13.88 -3.53
CA ILE A 33 -2.85 -13.35 -2.80
C ILE A 33 -2.19 -14.48 -2.01
N ASP A 34 -0.88 -14.68 -2.23
CA ASP A 34 -0.10 -15.69 -1.54
C ASP A 34 1.26 -15.18 -1.03
N GLU A 35 1.60 -13.92 -1.30
CA GLU A 35 2.88 -13.34 -0.88
C GLU A 35 2.73 -11.88 -0.48
N VAL A 36 3.40 -11.49 0.61
CA VAL A 36 3.61 -10.08 1.02
C VAL A 36 5.05 -9.73 0.71
N ILE A 37 5.24 -8.65 -0.03
CA ILE A 37 6.57 -8.14 -0.39
C ILE A 37 6.74 -6.78 0.28
N ARG A 38 7.58 -6.71 1.31
CA ARG A 38 7.88 -5.45 1.99
C ARG A 38 8.72 -4.56 1.10
N ILE A 39 8.37 -3.28 1.04
CA ILE A 39 9.15 -2.27 0.30
C ILE A 39 9.54 -1.17 1.30
N THR A 40 10.76 -0.66 1.15
CA THR A 40 11.20 0.46 1.99
C THR A 40 10.41 1.72 1.67
N ASN A 41 9.94 2.41 2.72
CA ASN A 41 9.34 3.74 2.59
C ASN A 41 10.48 4.76 2.44
N ALA A 42 10.61 5.33 1.24
CA ALA A 42 11.66 6.27 0.88
C ALA A 42 11.25 7.75 1.07
N ALA A 43 10.13 8.01 1.76
CA ALA A 43 9.57 9.36 1.87
C ALA A 43 10.54 10.39 2.48
N GLU A 44 11.30 10.00 3.52
CA GLU A 44 12.26 10.92 4.15
C GLU A 44 13.35 11.36 3.19
N GLY A 45 13.94 10.42 2.45
CA GLY A 45 14.99 10.71 1.47
C GLY A 45 14.46 11.55 0.31
N MET A 46 13.28 11.22 -0.20
CA MET A 46 12.65 11.96 -1.31
C MET A 46 12.27 13.38 -0.90
N LYS A 47 11.78 13.57 0.31
CA LYS A 47 11.49 14.91 0.85
C LYS A 47 12.75 15.75 0.98
N ALA A 48 13.86 15.14 1.42
CA ALA A 48 15.15 15.83 1.55
C ALA A 48 15.72 16.25 0.19
N GLU A 49 15.59 15.40 -0.84
CA GLU A 49 16.11 15.67 -2.19
C GLU A 49 15.20 16.59 -3.02
N GLN A 50 13.88 16.45 -2.88
CA GLN A 50 12.88 17.14 -3.70
C GLN A 50 11.74 17.65 -2.81
N PRO A 51 11.98 18.63 -1.93
CA PRO A 51 10.98 19.07 -0.93
C PRO A 51 9.73 19.71 -1.53
N GLU A 52 9.81 20.24 -2.74
CA GLU A 52 8.66 20.85 -3.43
C GLU A 52 7.69 19.80 -3.94
N GLU A 53 8.18 18.64 -4.36
CA GLU A 53 7.38 17.53 -4.89
C GLU A 53 6.94 16.58 -3.78
N PHE A 54 7.83 16.26 -2.84
CA PHE A 54 7.58 15.32 -1.74
C PHE A 54 7.50 16.09 -0.42
N THR A 55 6.28 16.44 -0.01
CA THR A 55 6.06 17.32 1.14
C THR A 55 5.83 16.57 2.45
N ARG A 56 5.50 15.26 2.40
CA ARG A 56 5.21 14.47 3.58
C ARG A 56 6.41 13.66 4.04
N SER A 57 6.60 13.58 5.37
CA SER A 57 7.59 12.69 5.97
C SER A 57 7.07 11.25 5.98
N ALA A 58 7.94 10.28 6.31
CA ALA A 58 7.57 8.88 6.43
C ALA A 58 6.56 8.60 7.56
N GLU A 59 6.37 9.53 8.49
CA GLU A 59 5.35 9.44 9.54
C GLU A 59 3.96 9.85 9.05
N MET A 60 3.87 10.59 7.96
CA MET A 60 2.63 11.16 7.43
C MET A 60 2.33 10.73 5.99
N GLY A 61 3.17 9.89 5.40
CA GLY A 61 2.99 9.44 4.04
C GLY A 61 4.01 8.36 3.67
N TYR A 62 3.89 7.84 2.46
CA TYR A 62 4.85 6.86 1.97
C TYR A 62 5.21 7.13 0.51
N VAL A 63 6.43 6.77 0.16
CA VAL A 63 6.90 6.66 -1.22
C VAL A 63 7.66 5.34 -1.29
N MET A 64 7.21 4.41 -2.12
CA MET A 64 7.93 3.15 -2.30
C MET A 64 9.29 3.40 -2.91
N ASN A 65 10.33 2.79 -2.35
CA ASN A 65 11.66 2.83 -2.97
C ASN A 65 11.53 2.34 -4.43
N PRO A 66 11.85 3.19 -5.43
CA PRO A 66 11.58 2.85 -6.83
C PRO A 66 12.32 1.61 -7.34
N LYS A 67 13.54 1.39 -6.88
CA LYS A 67 14.35 0.23 -7.31
C LYS A 67 13.77 -1.06 -6.75
N GLU A 68 13.40 -1.07 -5.47
CA GLU A 68 12.78 -2.23 -4.82
C GLU A 68 11.43 -2.55 -5.44
N GLN A 69 10.61 -1.53 -5.68
CA GLN A 69 9.29 -1.68 -6.30
C GLN A 69 9.42 -2.27 -7.70
N PHE A 70 10.29 -1.72 -8.52
CA PHE A 70 10.52 -2.19 -9.89
C PHE A 70 11.02 -3.64 -9.89
N ALA A 71 12.01 -3.97 -9.07
CA ALA A 71 12.57 -5.31 -8.99
C ALA A 71 11.55 -6.34 -8.54
N ALA A 72 10.74 -6.02 -7.52
CA ALA A 72 9.70 -6.90 -7.01
C ALA A 72 8.59 -7.13 -8.04
N TRP A 73 8.17 -6.07 -8.71
CA TRP A 73 7.15 -6.14 -9.75
C TRP A 73 7.61 -7.02 -10.91
N ARG A 74 8.81 -6.78 -11.40
CA ARG A 74 9.39 -7.54 -12.51
C ARG A 74 9.60 -9.02 -12.15
N ARG A 75 10.16 -9.30 -10.97
CA ARG A 75 10.34 -10.67 -10.47
C ARG A 75 9.01 -11.42 -10.42
N THR A 76 7.97 -10.75 -9.96
CA THR A 76 6.63 -11.32 -9.87
C THR A 76 6.08 -11.67 -11.26
N GLU A 77 6.14 -10.73 -12.19
CA GLU A 77 5.63 -10.95 -13.56
C GLU A 77 6.45 -11.98 -14.32
N ASP A 78 7.77 -11.99 -14.16
CA ASP A 78 8.64 -12.98 -14.78
C ASP A 78 8.35 -14.41 -14.29
N ALA A 79 7.81 -14.54 -13.09
CA ALA A 79 7.39 -15.82 -12.52
C ALA A 79 5.97 -16.25 -12.93
N GLY A 80 5.32 -15.50 -13.82
CA GLY A 80 3.94 -15.75 -14.27
C GLY A 80 2.89 -15.39 -13.22
N ARG A 81 3.23 -14.52 -12.28
CA ARG A 81 2.37 -14.05 -11.19
C ARG A 81 2.10 -12.56 -11.37
N SER A 82 1.20 -12.01 -10.60
CA SER A 82 0.80 -10.60 -10.70
C SER A 82 0.87 -9.89 -9.35
N ILE A 83 1.10 -8.60 -9.40
CA ILE A 83 0.86 -7.74 -8.23
C ILE A 83 -0.64 -7.48 -8.19
N LEU A 84 -1.28 -7.90 -7.11
CA LEU A 84 -2.74 -7.86 -6.95
C LEU A 84 -3.19 -6.70 -6.07
N ALA A 85 -2.32 -6.23 -5.16
CA ALA A 85 -2.63 -5.10 -4.31
C ALA A 85 -1.35 -4.38 -3.85
N ILE A 86 -1.54 -3.14 -3.46
CA ILE A 86 -0.53 -2.29 -2.82
C ILE A 86 -1.03 -2.02 -1.41
N TYR A 87 -0.17 -2.13 -0.40
CA TYR A 87 -0.56 -1.80 0.97
C TYR A 87 0.36 -0.75 1.57
N HIS A 88 -0.19 0.01 2.49
CA HIS A 88 0.57 0.90 3.36
C HIS A 88 -0.16 1.01 4.70
N SER A 89 0.50 1.58 5.69
CA SER A 89 -0.10 1.84 6.98
C SER A 89 -0.32 3.33 7.19
N HIS A 90 -1.38 3.67 7.93
CA HIS A 90 -1.57 4.98 8.50
C HIS A 90 -1.22 4.94 9.99
N VAL A 91 -0.67 6.03 10.49
CA VAL A 91 -0.21 6.15 11.87
C VAL A 91 -1.12 7.11 12.64
N GLU A 92 -1.86 6.60 13.62
CA GLU A 92 -2.72 7.36 14.54
C GLU A 92 -3.94 8.06 13.92
N VAL A 93 -4.24 7.84 12.64
CA VAL A 93 -5.35 8.54 11.94
C VAL A 93 -6.43 7.64 11.35
N GLY A 94 -6.27 6.32 11.43
CA GLY A 94 -7.24 5.36 10.91
C GLY A 94 -6.98 4.91 9.47
N ALA A 95 -7.71 3.86 9.05
CA ALA A 95 -7.48 3.16 7.77
C ALA A 95 -8.38 3.71 6.66
N TYR A 96 -8.27 4.99 6.34
CA TYR A 96 -8.98 5.60 5.22
C TYR A 96 -8.05 5.81 4.02
N PHE A 97 -8.61 6.00 2.83
CA PHE A 97 -7.82 6.31 1.65
C PHE A 97 -7.76 7.84 1.51
N SER A 98 -6.61 8.42 1.81
CA SER A 98 -6.44 9.88 1.88
C SER A 98 -6.43 10.53 0.50
N ALA A 99 -6.54 11.85 0.47
CA ALA A 99 -6.38 12.62 -0.78
C ALA A 99 -5.00 12.40 -1.41
N GLU A 100 -3.96 12.30 -0.57
CA GLU A 100 -2.59 12.00 -1.02
C GLU A 100 -2.52 10.59 -1.60
N ASP A 101 -3.14 9.60 -0.96
CA ASP A 101 -3.19 8.22 -1.45
C ASP A 101 -3.86 8.17 -2.83
N ARG A 102 -4.98 8.88 -3.00
CA ARG A 102 -5.68 8.99 -4.29
C ARG A 102 -4.79 9.62 -5.35
N SER A 103 -4.13 10.70 -5.03
CA SER A 103 -3.23 11.39 -5.93
C SER A 103 -2.09 10.48 -6.40
N ARG A 104 -1.50 9.72 -5.48
CA ARG A 104 -0.39 8.80 -5.79
C ARG A 104 -0.84 7.58 -6.60
N ALA A 105 -2.10 7.19 -6.48
CA ALA A 105 -2.65 6.05 -7.21
C ALA A 105 -3.05 6.40 -8.64
N LEU A 106 -3.06 7.69 -9.00
CA LEU A 106 -3.46 8.18 -10.32
C LEU A 106 -2.27 8.72 -11.10
N PHE A 107 -2.34 8.59 -12.42
CA PHE A 107 -1.46 9.24 -13.37
C PHE A 107 -2.34 9.87 -14.45
N GLU A 108 -2.28 11.20 -14.57
CA GLU A 108 -3.11 11.96 -15.50
C GLU A 108 -4.62 11.65 -15.36
N GLY A 109 -5.08 11.48 -14.12
CA GLY A 109 -6.49 11.23 -13.81
C GLY A 109 -6.94 9.78 -13.95
N GLU A 110 -6.07 8.88 -14.41
CA GLU A 110 -6.38 7.47 -14.59
C GLU A 110 -5.56 6.62 -13.60
N PRO A 111 -6.04 5.41 -13.25
CA PRO A 111 -5.29 4.53 -12.36
C PRO A 111 -3.89 4.25 -12.88
N GLN A 112 -2.88 4.47 -12.06
CA GLN A 112 -1.49 4.16 -12.41
C GLN A 112 -1.31 2.65 -12.62
N PHE A 113 -1.99 1.84 -11.82
CA PHE A 113 -1.95 0.38 -11.90
C PHE A 113 -3.38 -0.16 -12.02
N PRO A 114 -3.94 -0.23 -13.25
CA PRO A 114 -5.31 -0.70 -13.44
C PRO A 114 -5.56 -2.09 -12.83
N GLY A 115 -6.66 -2.24 -12.10
CA GLY A 115 -7.06 -3.50 -11.48
C GLY A 115 -6.38 -3.82 -10.16
N VAL A 116 -5.36 -3.08 -9.77
CA VAL A 116 -4.66 -3.27 -8.51
C VAL A 116 -5.50 -2.69 -7.37
N LEU A 117 -5.66 -3.48 -6.30
CA LEU A 117 -6.38 -3.06 -5.10
C LEU A 117 -5.43 -2.35 -4.13
N TYR A 118 -6.01 -1.66 -3.14
CA TYR A 118 -5.23 -0.97 -2.12
C TYR A 118 -5.68 -1.41 -0.74
N ILE A 119 -4.73 -1.64 0.17
CA ILE A 119 -5.01 -1.93 1.58
C ILE A 119 -4.34 -0.87 2.43
N VAL A 120 -5.09 -0.29 3.37
CA VAL A 120 -4.57 0.64 4.36
C VAL A 120 -4.69 -0.02 5.73
N ALA A 121 -3.56 -0.21 6.41
CA ALA A 121 -3.54 -0.73 7.77
C ALA A 121 -3.61 0.42 8.76
N ASP A 122 -4.38 0.23 9.83
CA ASP A 122 -4.51 1.19 10.93
C ASP A 122 -3.55 0.80 12.04
N VAL A 123 -2.55 1.63 12.29
CA VAL A 123 -1.57 1.40 13.35
C VAL A 123 -1.64 2.54 14.36
N ARG A 124 -1.97 2.20 15.61
CA ARG A 124 -2.10 3.16 16.70
C ARG A 124 -1.27 2.73 17.88
N LYS A 125 -0.41 3.63 18.39
CA LYS A 125 0.47 3.36 19.54
C LYS A 125 1.24 2.04 19.36
N LYS A 126 1.80 1.87 18.14
CA LYS A 126 2.58 0.69 17.76
C LYS A 126 1.76 -0.61 17.71
N ARG A 127 0.44 -0.53 17.59
CA ARG A 127 -0.46 -1.69 17.48
C ARG A 127 -1.22 -1.65 16.18
N GLY A 128 -1.21 -2.75 15.43
CA GLY A 128 -2.06 -2.94 14.26
C GLY A 128 -3.49 -3.22 14.70
N GLU A 129 -4.39 -2.27 14.43
CA GLU A 129 -5.80 -2.36 14.85
C GLU A 129 -6.69 -3.00 13.79
N GLY A 130 -6.27 -3.00 12.55
CA GLY A 130 -7.03 -3.56 11.44
C GLY A 130 -6.60 -2.98 10.10
N ALA A 131 -7.36 -3.28 9.07
CA ALA A 131 -7.08 -2.77 7.72
C ALA A 131 -8.37 -2.64 6.92
N THR A 132 -8.35 -1.73 5.94
CA THR A 132 -9.46 -1.49 5.03
C THR A 132 -8.96 -1.62 3.60
N ALA A 133 -9.77 -2.21 2.73
CA ALA A 133 -9.44 -2.39 1.31
C ALA A 133 -10.21 -1.39 0.45
N PHE A 134 -9.57 -0.93 -0.62
CA PHE A 134 -10.13 0.03 -1.56
C PHE A 134 -9.88 -0.42 -2.99
N ALA A 135 -10.84 -0.12 -3.86
CA ALA A 135 -10.74 -0.40 -5.29
C ALA A 135 -11.19 0.81 -6.11
N ARG A 136 -10.67 0.94 -7.31
CA ARG A 136 -11.11 1.97 -8.26
C ARG A 136 -12.51 1.62 -8.76
N ASP A 137 -13.45 2.53 -8.55
CA ASP A 137 -14.77 2.47 -9.17
C ASP A 137 -14.76 3.37 -10.41
N GLY A 138 -14.85 2.74 -11.58
CA GLY A 138 -14.79 3.46 -12.86
C GLY A 138 -15.98 4.39 -13.09
N ALA A 139 -17.17 4.03 -12.59
CA ALA A 139 -18.37 4.87 -12.71
C ALA A 139 -18.29 6.11 -11.83
N ALA A 140 -17.83 5.95 -10.59
CA ALA A 140 -17.63 7.05 -9.65
C ALA A 140 -16.35 7.84 -9.94
N ARG A 141 -15.43 7.28 -10.72
CA ARG A 141 -14.08 7.82 -10.98
C ARG A 141 -13.33 8.12 -9.69
N ASP A 142 -13.47 7.25 -8.71
CA ASP A 142 -12.86 7.38 -7.38
C ASP A 142 -12.52 6.00 -6.82
N PHE A 143 -11.76 5.99 -5.74
CA PHE A 143 -11.48 4.79 -4.97
C PHE A 143 -12.53 4.64 -3.87
N VAL A 144 -13.12 3.46 -3.79
CA VAL A 144 -14.18 3.16 -2.83
C VAL A 144 -13.79 1.97 -1.96
N GLU A 145 -14.28 1.96 -0.72
CA GLU A 145 -14.07 0.83 0.18
C GLU A 145 -14.73 -0.42 -0.38
N VAL A 146 -14.02 -1.54 -0.31
CA VAL A 146 -14.54 -2.86 -0.70
C VAL A 146 -14.36 -3.84 0.46
N PRO A 147 -15.19 -4.91 0.53
CA PRO A 147 -15.05 -5.89 1.60
C PRO A 147 -13.66 -6.55 1.60
N LEU A 148 -13.09 -6.72 2.80
CA LEU A 148 -11.84 -7.45 3.02
C LEU A 148 -12.17 -8.72 3.81
N GLU A 149 -12.09 -9.87 3.14
CA GLU A 149 -12.34 -11.17 3.74
C GLU A 149 -11.01 -11.80 4.18
N ILE A 150 -10.89 -12.06 5.47
CA ILE A 150 -9.67 -12.62 6.08
C ILE A 150 -9.92 -14.10 6.36
N GLY A 151 -9.19 -14.96 5.69
CA GLY A 151 -9.42 -16.41 5.74
C GLY A 151 -8.34 -17.26 6.39
#